data_a2f3cf86bcd44937e2da6707d9c87182
#
_entry.id   a2f3cf86bcd44937e2da6707d9c87182
#
_cell.length_a   1.000
_cell.length_b   1.000
_cell.length_c   1.000
_cell.angle_alpha   90.00
_cell.angle_beta   90.00
_cell.angle_gamma   90.00
#
_symmetry.space_group_name_H-M   'P 1'
#
loop_
_entity.id
_entity.type
_entity.pdbx_description
1 polymer ?
#
loop_
_entity_poly.entity_id
_entity_poly.type
_entity_poly.pdbx_seq_one_letter_code
_entity_poly.pdbx_strand_id
1 'polypeptide(L)'
;MSVNEEQKWVYRNEVEQWRAERDQFFGEHYASPLSDDVMAVFPGLSYFDIDERFVFRVVMNGPPEPTVGIDASTGSYSEYPVAGVIDVPFAEGVVSLVALRGEEDGEAFIPFRDATCGDQSYGAGRYVSVEIGSDGTCVVDFNRAINPYCAYDPDFSCPLP
;
A
#
# COMPACT_ATOMS: atom_id res chain seq x y z
N MET A 1 14.70 7.72 -19.49
CA MET A 1 14.75 9.21 -19.34
C MET A 1 15.21 9.49 -17.92
N SER A 2 16.32 10.15 -17.74
CA SER A 2 16.73 10.53 -16.39
C SER A 2 15.79 11.61 -15.87
N VAL A 3 15.12 11.32 -14.75
CA VAL A 3 14.37 12.32 -14.00
C VAL A 3 15.36 13.39 -13.57
N ASN A 4 15.07 14.68 -13.81
CA ASN A 4 16.00 15.73 -13.39
C ASN A 4 15.95 15.88 -11.85
N GLU A 5 16.98 16.49 -11.26
CA GLU A 5 17.10 16.60 -9.80
C GLU A 5 15.95 17.40 -9.18
N GLU A 6 15.37 18.36 -9.90
CA GLU A 6 14.21 19.13 -9.47
C GLU A 6 12.95 18.25 -9.35
N GLN A 7 12.71 17.36 -10.32
CA GLN A 7 11.58 16.43 -10.28
C GLN A 7 11.72 15.42 -9.15
N LYS A 8 12.93 14.94 -8.90
CA LYS A 8 13.22 14.06 -7.75
C LYS A 8 12.97 14.77 -6.41
N TRP A 9 13.40 16.02 -6.31
CA TRP A 9 13.17 16.81 -5.11
C TRP A 9 11.67 17.04 -4.86
N VAL A 10 10.89 17.40 -5.89
CA VAL A 10 9.44 17.57 -5.78
C VAL A 10 8.78 16.27 -5.33
N TYR A 11 9.09 15.15 -5.98
CA TYR A 11 8.54 13.85 -5.62
C TYR A 11 8.85 13.47 -4.15
N ARG A 12 10.11 13.64 -3.72
CA ARG A 12 10.50 13.35 -2.33
C ARG A 12 9.72 14.16 -1.33
N ASN A 13 9.56 15.46 -1.57
CA ASN A 13 8.76 16.32 -0.70
C ASN A 13 7.29 15.90 -0.65
N GLU A 14 6.70 15.50 -1.76
CA GLU A 14 5.32 14.99 -1.80
C GLU A 14 5.16 13.70 -0.96
N VAL A 15 6.12 12.78 -1.03
CA VAL A 15 6.10 11.56 -0.21
C VAL A 15 6.31 11.90 1.28
N GLU A 16 7.24 12.78 1.61
CA GLU A 16 7.47 13.22 3.00
C GLU A 16 6.25 13.92 3.59
N GLN A 17 5.59 14.79 2.82
CA GLN A 17 4.35 15.44 3.25
C GLN A 17 3.24 14.41 3.49
N TRP A 18 3.05 13.48 2.58
CA TRP A 18 2.06 12.41 2.72
C TRP A 18 2.34 11.55 3.97
N ARG A 19 3.61 11.23 4.26
CA ARG A 19 4.01 10.52 5.48
C ARG A 19 3.71 11.32 6.75
N ALA A 20 3.98 12.63 6.73
CA ALA A 20 3.69 13.52 7.85
C ALA A 20 2.17 13.64 8.12
N GLU A 21 1.35 13.71 7.08
CA GLU A 21 -0.11 13.72 7.20
C GLU A 21 -0.63 12.41 7.80
N ARG A 22 -0.04 11.27 7.43
CA ARG A 22 -0.36 9.97 8.06
C ARG A 22 0.05 9.93 9.52
N ASP A 23 1.23 10.43 9.87
CA ASP A 23 1.69 10.50 11.25
C ASP A 23 0.73 11.36 12.09
N GLN A 24 0.26 12.48 11.56
CA GLN A 24 -0.72 13.32 12.21
C GLN A 24 -2.06 12.59 12.39
N PHE A 25 -2.56 11.90 11.37
CA PHE A 25 -3.77 11.09 11.48
C PHE A 25 -3.66 10.02 12.57
N PHE A 26 -2.56 9.28 12.59
CA PHE A 26 -2.34 8.21 13.59
C PHE A 26 -2.23 8.76 15.01
N GLY A 27 -1.57 9.91 15.18
CA GLY A 27 -1.34 10.51 16.49
C GLY A 27 -2.51 11.33 17.05
N GLU A 28 -3.41 11.82 16.20
CA GLU A 28 -4.38 12.86 16.62
C GLU A 28 -5.83 12.57 16.23
N HIS A 29 -6.08 11.71 15.22
CA HIS A 29 -7.42 11.55 14.68
C HIS A 29 -8.24 10.52 15.47
N TYR A 30 -9.53 10.81 15.68
CA TYR A 30 -10.45 9.92 16.43
C TYR A 30 -10.64 8.54 15.78
N ALA A 31 -10.45 8.42 14.46
CA ALA A 31 -10.51 7.16 13.72
C ALA A 31 -9.15 6.46 13.57
N SER A 32 -8.14 6.90 14.33
CA SER A 32 -6.84 6.22 14.38
C SER A 32 -7.02 4.77 14.86
N PRO A 33 -6.27 3.81 14.32
CA PRO A 33 -6.27 2.43 14.84
C PRO A 33 -5.50 2.28 16.15
N LEU A 34 -4.84 3.34 16.64
CA LEU A 34 -4.10 3.33 17.89
C LEU A 34 -5.04 3.58 19.08
N SER A 35 -4.77 2.94 20.22
CA SER A 35 -5.45 3.28 21.47
C SER A 35 -5.00 4.65 21.98
N ASP A 36 -5.83 5.30 22.82
CA ASP A 36 -5.55 6.63 23.38
C ASP A 36 -4.20 6.68 24.11
N ASP A 37 -3.85 5.62 24.85
CA ASP A 37 -2.58 5.54 25.57
C ASP A 37 -1.37 5.51 24.61
N VAL A 38 -1.50 4.82 23.47
CA VAL A 38 -0.46 4.75 22.46
C VAL A 38 -0.38 6.07 21.69
N MET A 39 -1.54 6.68 21.35
CA MET A 39 -1.58 7.99 20.67
C MET A 39 -0.86 9.08 21.50
N ALA A 40 -1.02 9.07 22.82
CA ALA A 40 -0.41 10.06 23.71
C ALA A 40 1.13 10.10 23.67
N VAL A 41 1.77 9.01 23.27
CA VAL A 41 3.24 8.89 23.18
C VAL A 41 3.71 8.49 21.77
N PHE A 42 2.85 8.64 20.78
CA PHE A 42 3.14 8.21 19.41
C PHE A 42 4.29 9.00 18.78
N PRO A 43 5.39 8.33 18.39
CA PRO A 43 6.57 9.01 17.86
C PRO A 43 6.54 9.22 16.34
N GLY A 44 5.51 8.76 15.65
CA GLY A 44 5.41 8.65 14.20
C GLY A 44 5.54 7.20 13.71
N LEU A 45 5.09 6.96 12.49
CA LEU A 45 5.24 5.68 11.80
C LEU A 45 6.68 5.50 11.31
N SER A 46 7.12 4.25 11.21
CA SER A 46 8.41 3.90 10.64
C SER A 46 8.28 3.65 9.14
N TYR A 47 9.17 4.23 8.36
CA TYR A 47 9.23 4.07 6.90
C TYR A 47 10.64 3.73 6.45
N PHE A 48 10.73 3.03 5.32
CA PHE A 48 12.00 2.91 4.59
C PHE A 48 12.40 4.25 3.96
N ASP A 49 13.69 4.39 3.65
CA ASP A 49 14.18 5.52 2.86
C ASP A 49 13.46 5.59 1.52
N ILE A 50 13.22 6.82 1.04
CA ILE A 50 12.56 7.03 -0.26
C ILE A 50 13.54 6.65 -1.36
N ASP A 51 13.08 5.75 -2.25
CA ASP A 51 13.84 5.25 -3.39
C ASP A 51 12.97 5.28 -4.64
N GLU A 52 13.29 6.16 -5.58
CA GLU A 52 12.54 6.35 -6.82
C GLU A 52 12.55 5.12 -7.74
N ARG A 53 13.46 4.15 -7.51
CA ARG A 53 13.48 2.88 -8.24
C ARG A 53 12.27 1.99 -7.95
N PHE A 54 11.54 2.28 -6.87
CA PHE A 54 10.32 1.57 -6.48
C PHE A 54 9.03 2.31 -6.84
N VAL A 55 9.10 3.20 -7.84
CA VAL A 55 7.94 3.86 -8.45
C VAL A 55 7.78 3.35 -9.88
N PHE A 56 6.63 2.76 -10.18
CA PHE A 56 6.38 2.13 -11.48
C PHE A 56 5.12 2.71 -12.11
N ARG A 57 5.22 3.10 -13.38
CA ARG A 57 4.05 3.41 -14.21
C ARG A 57 3.73 2.16 -15.03
N VAL A 58 2.56 1.60 -14.82
CA VAL A 58 2.13 0.34 -15.41
C VAL A 58 0.69 0.43 -15.92
N VAL A 59 0.29 -0.56 -16.70
CA VAL A 59 -1.11 -0.70 -17.15
C VAL A 59 -1.74 -1.84 -16.38
N MET A 60 -2.92 -1.59 -15.84
CA MET A 60 -3.72 -2.63 -15.20
C MET A 60 -4.42 -3.46 -16.25
N ASN A 61 -4.19 -4.75 -16.21
CA ASN A 61 -4.90 -5.73 -17.04
C ASN A 61 -6.22 -6.10 -16.38
N GLY A 62 -7.22 -6.44 -17.19
CA GLY A 62 -8.51 -6.90 -16.67
C GLY A 62 -8.36 -8.13 -15.76
N PRO A 63 -9.24 -8.28 -14.76
CA PRO A 63 -9.15 -9.41 -13.85
C PRO A 63 -9.44 -10.72 -14.57
N PRO A 64 -8.63 -11.78 -14.35
CA PRO A 64 -8.92 -13.13 -14.88
C PRO A 64 -10.20 -13.70 -14.25
N GLU A 65 -10.47 -13.35 -13.00
CA GLU A 65 -11.67 -13.68 -12.24
C GLU A 65 -12.20 -12.42 -11.54
N PRO A 66 -13.53 -12.28 -11.38
CA PRO A 66 -14.14 -11.08 -10.81
C PRO A 66 -13.89 -10.93 -9.30
N THR A 67 -13.63 -12.02 -8.61
CA THR A 67 -13.36 -12.08 -7.17
C THR A 67 -12.20 -13.02 -6.89
N VAL A 68 -11.56 -12.81 -5.75
CA VAL A 68 -10.56 -13.72 -5.18
C VAL A 68 -10.87 -13.97 -3.72
N GLY A 69 -10.78 -15.23 -3.32
CA GLY A 69 -10.92 -15.61 -1.92
C GLY A 69 -9.63 -15.37 -1.15
N ILE A 70 -9.71 -14.66 -0.04
CA ILE A 70 -8.57 -14.27 0.77
C ILE A 70 -8.86 -14.53 2.25
N ASP A 71 -7.87 -15.08 2.96
CA ASP A 71 -7.88 -15.15 4.42
C ASP A 71 -7.62 -13.76 5.01
N ALA A 72 -8.40 -13.42 6.02
CA ALA A 72 -8.18 -12.20 6.77
C ALA A 72 -7.33 -12.46 8.02
N SER A 73 -6.77 -11.41 8.58
CA SER A 73 -5.94 -11.44 9.79
C SER A 73 -6.64 -12.02 11.01
N THR A 74 -7.97 -11.98 11.05
CA THR A 74 -8.82 -12.58 12.11
C THR A 74 -9.10 -14.06 11.89
N GLY A 75 -8.59 -14.66 10.80
CA GLY A 75 -8.83 -16.06 10.42
C GLY A 75 -10.15 -16.27 9.65
N SER A 76 -10.91 -15.22 9.35
CA SER A 76 -12.07 -15.31 8.47
C SER A 76 -11.63 -15.39 7.01
N TYR A 77 -12.43 -16.08 6.19
CA TYR A 77 -12.26 -16.13 4.74
C TYR A 77 -13.36 -15.31 4.07
N SER A 78 -12.98 -14.48 3.12
CA SER A 78 -13.92 -13.65 2.37
C SER A 78 -13.51 -13.52 0.90
N GLU A 79 -14.49 -13.31 0.05
CA GLU A 79 -14.26 -12.98 -1.36
C GLU A 79 -14.13 -11.48 -1.55
N TYR A 80 -13.07 -11.06 -2.22
CA TYR A 80 -12.80 -9.65 -2.52
C TYR A 80 -12.92 -9.40 -4.02
N PRO A 81 -13.60 -8.29 -4.41
CA PRO A 81 -13.66 -7.89 -5.82
C PRO A 81 -12.26 -7.55 -6.35
N VAL A 82 -11.91 -8.10 -7.50
CA VAL A 82 -10.63 -7.83 -8.17
C VAL A 82 -10.80 -6.66 -9.14
N ALA A 83 -9.91 -5.67 -9.03
CA ALA A 83 -9.82 -4.57 -9.99
C ALA A 83 -9.05 -5.00 -11.25
N GLY A 84 -7.99 -5.76 -11.09
CA GLY A 84 -7.16 -6.26 -12.17
C GLY A 84 -5.86 -6.87 -11.70
N VAL A 85 -4.98 -7.12 -12.65
CA VAL A 85 -3.62 -7.63 -12.42
C VAL A 85 -2.62 -6.64 -12.99
N ILE A 86 -1.56 -6.39 -12.25
CA ILE A 86 -0.47 -5.49 -12.62
C ILE A 86 0.83 -6.29 -12.71
N ASP A 87 1.54 -6.12 -13.81
CA ASP A 87 2.88 -6.67 -13.99
C ASP A 87 3.92 -5.58 -13.67
N VAL A 88 4.62 -5.74 -12.56
CA VAL A 88 5.62 -4.78 -12.09
C VAL A 88 7.01 -5.24 -12.50
N PRO A 89 7.75 -4.44 -13.31
CA PRO A 89 9.07 -4.81 -13.81
C PRO A 89 10.17 -4.41 -12.81
N PHE A 90 10.41 -5.22 -11.80
CA PHE A 90 11.56 -5.04 -10.90
C PHE A 90 12.87 -5.37 -11.62
N ALA A 91 13.99 -4.94 -11.05
CA ALA A 91 15.33 -5.23 -11.60
C ALA A 91 15.61 -6.74 -11.67
N GLU A 92 15.06 -7.52 -10.74
CA GLU A 92 15.22 -8.97 -10.65
C GLU A 92 14.26 -9.75 -11.56
N GLY A 93 13.25 -9.08 -12.11
CA GLY A 93 12.24 -9.70 -12.98
C GLY A 93 10.84 -9.11 -12.80
N VAL A 94 9.93 -9.56 -13.64
CA VAL A 94 8.53 -9.12 -13.60
C VAL A 94 7.77 -9.91 -12.56
N VAL A 95 7.02 -9.20 -11.71
CA VAL A 95 6.12 -9.79 -10.70
C VAL A 95 4.69 -9.37 -11.00
N SER A 96 3.79 -10.35 -11.13
CA SER A 96 2.36 -10.10 -11.29
C SER A 96 1.70 -9.97 -9.91
N LEU A 97 1.00 -8.86 -9.70
CA LEU A 97 0.29 -8.55 -8.46
C LEU A 97 -1.20 -8.37 -8.73
N VAL A 98 -2.02 -8.90 -7.82
CA VAL A 98 -3.47 -8.74 -7.89
C VAL A 98 -3.86 -7.45 -7.16
N ALA A 99 -4.60 -6.59 -7.85
CA ALA A 99 -5.18 -5.39 -7.28
C ALA A 99 -6.65 -5.65 -6.90
N LEU A 100 -6.98 -5.38 -5.65
CA LEU A 100 -8.35 -5.46 -5.13
C LEU A 100 -9.04 -4.11 -5.29
N ARG A 101 -10.35 -4.11 -5.51
CA ARG A 101 -11.12 -2.86 -5.61
C ARG A 101 -11.10 -2.11 -4.28
N GLY A 102 -10.89 -0.79 -4.38
CA GLY A 102 -11.07 0.15 -3.28
C GLY A 102 -12.54 0.46 -3.00
N GLU A 103 -12.78 1.38 -2.08
CA GLU A 103 -14.12 1.81 -1.71
C GLU A 103 -14.75 2.73 -2.77
N GLU A 104 -13.93 3.52 -3.46
CA GLU A 104 -14.34 4.43 -4.52
C GLU A 104 -14.05 3.87 -5.91
N ASP A 105 -14.83 4.33 -6.90
CA ASP A 105 -14.62 3.97 -8.31
C ASP A 105 -13.26 4.50 -8.80
N GLY A 106 -12.50 3.63 -9.45
CA GLY A 106 -11.17 3.95 -9.94
C GLY A 106 -10.04 3.79 -8.91
N GLU A 107 -10.37 3.43 -7.68
CA GLU A 107 -9.39 3.09 -6.66
C GLU A 107 -9.19 1.57 -6.55
N ALA A 108 -7.95 1.20 -6.27
CA ALA A 108 -7.58 -0.17 -5.94
C ALA A 108 -6.45 -0.19 -4.91
N PHE A 109 -6.26 -1.30 -4.26
CA PHE A 109 -5.10 -1.54 -3.42
C PHE A 109 -4.51 -2.91 -3.69
N ILE A 110 -3.20 -3.02 -3.50
CA ILE A 110 -2.43 -4.22 -3.77
C ILE A 110 -1.88 -4.73 -2.44
N PRO A 111 -2.45 -5.83 -1.89
CA PRO A 111 -1.80 -6.54 -0.80
C PRO A 111 -0.55 -7.24 -1.34
N PHE A 112 0.58 -7.11 -0.64
CA PHE A 112 1.82 -7.74 -1.06
C PHE A 112 2.69 -8.16 0.11
N ARG A 113 3.55 -9.13 -0.14
CA ARG A 113 4.63 -9.55 0.76
C ARG A 113 5.94 -9.45 -0.01
N ASP A 114 6.99 -9.06 0.68
CA ASP A 114 8.35 -9.04 0.15
C ASP A 114 9.35 -9.65 1.14
N ALA A 115 10.63 -9.65 0.77
CA ALA A 115 11.69 -10.23 1.57
C ALA A 115 11.89 -9.54 2.94
N THR A 116 11.31 -8.35 3.15
CA THR A 116 11.40 -7.63 4.42
C THR A 116 10.37 -8.09 5.45
N CYS A 117 9.34 -8.83 5.02
CA CYS A 117 8.24 -9.30 5.89
C CYS A 117 8.74 -10.15 7.05
N GLY A 118 8.36 -9.76 8.26
CA GLY A 118 8.70 -10.46 9.50
C GLY A 118 10.09 -10.16 10.07
N ASP A 119 10.89 -9.35 9.36
CA ASP A 119 12.20 -8.88 9.81
C ASP A 119 12.24 -7.35 9.92
N GLN A 120 12.11 -6.66 8.78
CA GLN A 120 12.16 -5.18 8.71
C GLN A 120 10.78 -4.54 8.53
N SER A 121 9.77 -5.31 8.16
CA SER A 121 8.40 -4.86 8.00
C SER A 121 7.40 -5.84 8.62
N TYR A 122 6.13 -5.41 8.70
CA TYR A 122 5.06 -6.23 9.28
C TYR A 122 4.95 -7.59 8.60
N GLY A 123 4.93 -8.66 9.39
CA GLY A 123 5.02 -10.04 8.90
C GLY A 123 3.86 -10.51 8.05
N ALA A 124 2.67 -9.93 8.23
CA ALA A 124 1.48 -10.26 7.42
C ALA A 124 1.44 -9.55 6.06
N GLY A 125 2.40 -8.66 5.77
CA GLY A 125 2.45 -7.91 4.53
C GLY A 125 1.98 -6.47 4.65
N ARG A 126 1.96 -5.78 3.53
CA ARG A 126 1.61 -4.36 3.41
C ARG A 126 0.66 -4.13 2.23
N TYR A 127 0.14 -2.92 2.13
CA TYR A 127 -0.71 -2.48 1.03
C TYR A 127 -0.09 -1.31 0.28
N VAL A 128 -0.28 -1.29 -1.02
CA VAL A 128 -0.04 -0.13 -1.88
C VAL A 128 -1.36 0.26 -2.53
N SER A 129 -1.76 1.52 -2.39
CA SER A 129 -2.93 2.07 -3.08
C SER A 129 -2.56 2.55 -4.47
N VAL A 130 -3.46 2.37 -5.43
CA VAL A 130 -3.32 2.85 -6.79
C VAL A 130 -4.60 3.50 -7.27
N GLU A 131 -4.45 4.58 -8.03
CA GLU A 131 -5.54 5.19 -8.79
C GLU A 131 -5.43 4.71 -10.24
N ILE A 132 -6.57 4.26 -10.79
CA ILE A 132 -6.64 3.71 -12.14
C ILE A 132 -7.14 4.80 -13.08
N GLY A 133 -6.29 5.23 -14.00
CA GLY A 133 -6.68 6.17 -15.04
C GLY A 133 -7.71 5.56 -16.02
N SER A 134 -8.40 6.42 -16.76
CA SER A 134 -9.41 6.02 -17.75
C SER A 134 -8.86 5.14 -18.87
N ASP A 135 -7.55 5.20 -19.10
CA ASP A 135 -6.81 4.38 -20.07
C ASP A 135 -6.22 3.10 -19.45
N GLY A 136 -6.51 2.83 -18.17
CA GLY A 136 -5.99 1.70 -17.42
C GLY A 136 -4.58 1.89 -16.86
N THR A 137 -3.94 3.04 -17.11
CA THR A 137 -2.63 3.34 -16.51
C THR A 137 -2.77 3.62 -15.02
N CYS A 138 -1.77 3.20 -14.25
CA CYS A 138 -1.65 3.51 -12.83
C CYS A 138 -0.19 3.67 -12.43
N VAL A 139 0.02 4.35 -11.31
CA VAL A 139 1.34 4.46 -10.68
C VAL A 139 1.34 3.61 -9.43
N VAL A 140 2.27 2.67 -9.36
CA VAL A 140 2.53 1.86 -8.16
C VAL A 140 3.75 2.44 -7.47
N ASP A 141 3.54 3.03 -6.30
CA ASP A 141 4.59 3.69 -5.53
C ASP A 141 4.80 2.96 -4.19
N PHE A 142 5.79 2.09 -4.14
CA PHE A 142 6.10 1.32 -2.92
C PHE A 142 6.68 2.19 -1.79
N ASN A 143 7.12 3.42 -2.06
CA ASN A 143 7.49 4.38 -1.01
C ASN A 143 6.28 4.85 -0.19
N ARG A 144 5.06 4.61 -0.70
CA ARG A 144 3.77 4.85 -0.03
C ARG A 144 3.10 3.55 0.46
N ALA A 145 3.85 2.46 0.57
CA ALA A 145 3.34 1.23 1.15
C ALA A 145 3.01 1.42 2.63
N ILE A 146 1.88 0.86 3.04
CA ILE A 146 1.35 0.99 4.41
C ILE A 146 1.12 -0.38 5.04
N ASN A 147 1.20 -0.43 6.36
CA ASN A 147 0.71 -1.58 7.09
C ASN A 147 -0.83 -1.56 7.13
N PRO A 148 -1.49 -2.72 7.03
CA PRO A 148 -2.92 -2.82 7.33
C PRO A 148 -3.18 -2.49 8.81
N TYR A 149 -4.40 -2.07 9.14
CA TYR A 149 -4.73 -1.67 10.51
C TYR A 149 -4.58 -2.80 11.54
N CYS A 150 -4.68 -4.07 11.11
CA CYS A 150 -4.43 -5.21 11.99
C CYS A 150 -2.98 -5.29 12.52
N ALA A 151 -2.05 -4.52 11.95
CA ALA A 151 -0.70 -4.38 12.51
C ALA A 151 -0.66 -3.55 13.80
N TYR A 152 -1.69 -2.74 14.04
CA TYR A 152 -1.81 -1.81 15.18
C TYR A 152 -2.87 -2.24 16.18
N ASP A 153 -3.94 -2.87 15.70
CA ASP A 153 -5.06 -3.33 16.51
C ASP A 153 -5.58 -4.67 15.95
N PRO A 154 -5.49 -5.77 16.72
CA PRO A 154 -5.89 -7.11 16.26
C PRO A 154 -7.39 -7.27 16.02
N ASP A 155 -8.22 -6.33 16.46
CA ASP A 155 -9.67 -6.35 16.22
C ASP A 155 -10.02 -6.00 14.77
N PHE A 156 -9.10 -5.38 14.01
CA PHE A 156 -9.29 -5.15 12.59
C PHE A 156 -9.11 -6.42 11.77
N SER A 157 -10.07 -6.70 10.91
CA SER A 157 -10.02 -7.81 9.94
C SER A 157 -9.55 -7.28 8.59
N CYS A 158 -8.33 -7.63 8.24
CA CYS A 158 -7.67 -7.14 7.01
C CYS A 158 -7.36 -8.30 6.07
N PRO A 159 -7.58 -8.15 4.75
CA PRO A 159 -7.18 -9.16 3.78
C PRO A 159 -5.66 -9.35 3.79
N LEU A 160 -5.22 -10.60 3.79
CA LEU A 160 -3.80 -10.96 3.75
C LEU A 160 -3.38 -11.29 2.30
N PRO A 161 -2.16 -10.90 1.89
CA PRO A 161 -1.63 -11.22 0.56
C PRO A 161 -1.31 -12.70 0.38
#